data_f7c0c8edd4fe33b8bbdd35deaab60f12
#
_entry.id   f7c0c8edd4fe33b8bbdd35deaab60f12
#
_cell.length_a   1.000
_cell.length_b   1.000
_cell.length_c   1.000
_cell.angle_alpha   90.00
_cell.angle_beta   90.00
_cell.angle_gamma   90.00
#
_symmetry.space_group_name_H-M   'P 1'
#
loop_
_entity.id
_entity.type
_entity.pdbx_description
1 polymer ?
#
loop_
_entity_poly.entity_id
_entity_poly.type
_entity_poly.pdbx_seq_one_letter_code
_entity_poly.pdbx_strand_id
1 'polypeptide(L)'
;MEEYHRGGMCIKKRPSITLLTVLLTMVFAAGIGVYSSYIGMKIYQESSDHLLESFSQISETFTLFVQRNWTVLRQWDGLLKNADIDHAGSIGADMQANKESWHYSDFYLFNESTQYLTADGRRGSADSISGVFQEMYSEGGPIVSTYTASYGVPKIVFAMPLSRNMTLDGVTYTGLAVSYDTDVVDDLVDGSMYGGQSDCYIVRANGDIVLALEPQTELCKGLTNLYDLDAHAEWRYGSMDDIRDRVRLGRSGSAQFICQGGRNYLVAIPTAFPDWTLVGIIRADEVDGAMHSVQQSTIIALGALCIFAVIIVVLALGMESQLRLRREEEERLSLEREKMQSDRLLQSMSRIVDRYSIVNLDTDRYRYSELRLSEPLYPTSGRYSDMVETISERYVALTETENAKLSRLLTPDYLRSVLRKPDDNLKIEYCSRTENAYMVMTVIPVEWHADGTVSVIMQVVQDIGQKVELENMANTDGLTGLFNE
;
A
#
# COMPACT_ATOMS: atom_id res chain seq x y z
N MET A 1 1.49 46.47 37.77
CA MET A 1 1.42 46.08 36.35
C MET A 1 2.55 45.07 36.14
N GLU A 2 2.26 43.82 36.43
CA GLU A 2 3.21 42.72 36.32
C GLU A 2 2.63 41.68 35.39
N GLU A 3 3.21 41.56 34.19
CA GLU A 3 2.92 40.54 33.22
C GLU A 3 3.49 39.20 33.64
N TYR A 4 2.60 38.29 34.04
CA TYR A 4 2.91 36.88 34.26
C TYR A 4 3.10 36.20 32.91
N HIS A 5 4.33 36.00 32.47
CA HIS A 5 4.64 35.12 31.34
C HIS A 5 4.26 33.67 31.70
N ARG A 6 3.07 33.25 31.29
CA ARG A 6 2.71 31.84 31.20
C ARG A 6 3.43 31.24 29.97
N GLY A 7 4.56 30.60 30.20
CA GLY A 7 5.16 29.67 29.27
C GLY A 7 4.20 28.51 28.98
N GLY A 8 3.35 28.69 27.99
CA GLY A 8 2.52 27.63 27.46
C GLY A 8 3.39 26.58 26.79
N MET A 9 3.69 25.50 27.48
CA MET A 9 4.30 24.30 26.94
C MET A 9 3.31 23.73 25.92
N CYS A 10 3.59 23.99 24.65
CA CYS A 10 2.80 23.46 23.51
C CYS A 10 2.96 21.94 23.52
N ILE A 11 2.05 21.25 24.19
CA ILE A 11 1.93 19.78 24.13
C ILE A 11 1.53 19.45 22.70
N LYS A 12 2.52 19.15 21.84
CA LYS A 12 2.30 18.55 20.53
C LYS A 12 1.50 17.26 20.77
N LYS A 13 0.18 17.30 20.56
CA LYS A 13 -0.68 16.11 20.57
C LYS A 13 -0.10 15.16 19.54
N ARG A 14 0.60 14.11 19.99
CA ARG A 14 1.04 13.03 19.12
C ARG A 14 -0.21 12.36 18.52
N PRO A 15 -0.23 12.05 17.22
CA PRO A 15 -1.35 11.36 16.62
C PRO A 15 -1.60 10.07 17.41
N SER A 16 -2.86 9.78 17.69
CA SER A 16 -3.20 8.55 18.41
C SER A 16 -2.67 7.35 17.61
N ILE A 17 -2.22 6.32 18.30
CA ILE A 17 -1.72 5.07 17.68
C ILE A 17 -2.72 4.55 16.65
N THR A 18 -4.02 4.65 16.95
CA THR A 18 -5.12 4.31 16.05
C THR A 18 -5.11 5.12 14.74
N LEU A 19 -4.83 6.42 14.80
CA LEU A 19 -4.75 7.25 13.60
C LEU A 19 -3.55 6.85 12.71
N LEU A 20 -2.41 6.54 13.32
CA LEU A 20 -1.21 6.11 12.58
C LEU A 20 -1.42 4.75 11.90
N THR A 21 -2.03 3.78 12.60
CA THR A 21 -2.34 2.46 12.03
C THR A 21 -3.36 2.55 10.92
N VAL A 22 -4.41 3.37 11.05
CA VAL A 22 -5.40 3.62 9.99
C VAL A 22 -4.75 4.27 8.77
N LEU A 23 -3.90 5.26 8.96
CA LEU A 23 -3.18 5.90 7.85
C LEU A 23 -2.28 4.89 7.12
N LEU A 24 -1.55 4.06 7.86
CA LEU A 24 -0.65 3.04 7.30
C LEU A 24 -1.44 1.99 6.49
N THR A 25 -2.56 1.51 7.00
CA THR A 25 -3.43 0.55 6.29
C THR A 25 -4.02 1.16 5.03
N MET A 26 -4.43 2.45 5.04
CA MET A 26 -4.90 3.15 3.84
C MET A 26 -3.80 3.27 2.77
N VAL A 27 -2.57 3.60 3.15
CA VAL A 27 -1.44 3.70 2.22
C VAL A 27 -1.13 2.34 1.59
N PHE A 28 -1.14 1.25 2.36
CA PHE A 28 -0.94 -0.09 1.84
C PHE A 28 -2.08 -0.52 0.91
N ALA A 29 -3.34 -0.27 1.28
CA ALA A 29 -4.49 -0.60 0.43
C ALA A 29 -4.44 0.15 -0.91
N ALA A 30 -4.11 1.44 -0.89
CA ALA A 30 -3.90 2.24 -2.11
C ALA A 30 -2.73 1.69 -2.96
N GLY A 31 -1.61 1.33 -2.32
CA GLY A 31 -0.46 0.72 -3.00
C GLY A 31 -0.80 -0.60 -3.69
N ILE A 32 -1.55 -1.48 -3.03
CA ILE A 32 -2.02 -2.75 -3.62
C ILE A 32 -2.96 -2.48 -4.79
N GLY A 33 -3.87 -1.50 -4.68
CA GLY A 33 -4.78 -1.12 -5.76
C GLY A 33 -4.04 -0.61 -7.01
N VAL A 34 -3.08 0.28 -6.83
CA VAL A 34 -2.23 0.80 -7.92
C VAL A 34 -1.41 -0.34 -8.55
N TYR A 35 -0.80 -1.19 -7.73
CA TYR A 35 -0.04 -2.34 -8.20
C TYR A 35 -0.92 -3.32 -9.00
N SER A 36 -2.12 -3.64 -8.52
CA SER A 36 -3.06 -4.52 -9.21
C SER A 36 -3.47 -3.97 -10.58
N SER A 37 -3.76 -2.66 -10.68
CA SER A 37 -4.09 -2.00 -11.94
C SER A 37 -2.90 -2.01 -12.90
N TYR A 38 -1.70 -1.72 -12.41
CA TYR A 38 -0.48 -1.74 -13.22
C TYR A 38 -0.19 -3.13 -13.79
N ILE A 39 -0.26 -4.17 -12.97
CA ILE A 39 -0.06 -5.55 -13.42
C ILE A 39 -1.15 -5.99 -14.38
N GLY A 40 -2.42 -5.63 -14.14
CA GLY A 40 -3.52 -5.92 -15.06
C GLY A 40 -3.30 -5.35 -16.47
N MET A 41 -2.81 -4.11 -16.56
CA MET A 41 -2.45 -3.49 -17.83
C MET A 41 -1.24 -4.17 -18.50
N LYS A 42 -0.25 -4.59 -17.72
CA LYS A 42 0.92 -5.31 -18.23
C LYS A 42 0.54 -6.69 -18.80
N ILE A 43 -0.30 -7.43 -18.10
CA ILE A 43 -0.81 -8.72 -18.58
C ILE A 43 -1.57 -8.50 -19.89
N TYR A 44 -2.46 -7.51 -19.96
CA TYR A 44 -3.17 -7.19 -21.19
C TYR A 44 -2.23 -6.91 -22.36
N GLN A 45 -1.20 -6.07 -22.16
CA GLN A 45 -0.23 -5.73 -23.20
C GLN A 45 0.52 -6.97 -23.70
N GLU A 46 1.06 -7.77 -22.79
CA GLU A 46 1.85 -8.96 -23.14
C GLU A 46 1.01 -10.04 -23.79
N SER A 47 -0.19 -10.31 -23.26
CA SER A 47 -1.15 -11.24 -23.89
C SER A 47 -1.62 -10.75 -25.25
N SER A 48 -1.86 -9.45 -25.40
CA SER A 48 -2.24 -8.82 -26.65
C SER A 48 -1.14 -8.94 -27.71
N ASP A 49 0.10 -8.65 -27.35
CA ASP A 49 1.25 -8.76 -28.26
C ASP A 49 1.46 -10.21 -28.70
N HIS A 50 1.38 -11.16 -27.78
CA HIS A 50 1.45 -12.60 -28.09
C HIS A 50 0.32 -13.07 -29.01
N LEU A 51 -0.91 -12.61 -28.76
CA LEU A 51 -2.05 -12.91 -29.63
C LEU A 51 -1.89 -12.32 -31.02
N LEU A 52 -1.43 -11.07 -31.13
CA LEU A 52 -1.16 -10.41 -32.41
C LEU A 52 -0.10 -11.18 -33.21
N GLU A 53 0.96 -11.65 -32.57
CA GLU A 53 1.98 -12.47 -33.21
C GLU A 53 1.42 -13.80 -33.70
N SER A 54 0.68 -14.52 -32.84
CA SER A 54 0.08 -15.82 -33.17
C SER A 54 -0.92 -15.72 -34.35
N PHE A 55 -1.81 -14.72 -34.28
CA PHE A 55 -2.79 -14.50 -35.35
C PHE A 55 -2.15 -13.96 -36.64
N SER A 56 -1.03 -13.27 -36.56
CA SER A 56 -0.24 -12.89 -37.73
C SER A 56 0.28 -14.12 -38.47
N GLN A 57 0.74 -15.15 -37.76
CA GLN A 57 1.17 -16.42 -38.37
C GLN A 57 0.01 -17.15 -39.05
N ILE A 58 -1.18 -17.16 -38.40
CA ILE A 58 -2.39 -17.73 -39.03
C ILE A 58 -2.77 -16.96 -40.30
N SER A 59 -2.75 -15.62 -40.25
CA SER A 59 -3.03 -14.78 -41.41
C SER A 59 -2.05 -15.02 -42.57
N GLU A 60 -0.77 -15.25 -42.28
CA GLU A 60 0.24 -15.59 -43.26
C GLU A 60 -0.03 -16.95 -43.87
N THR A 61 -0.36 -17.98 -43.06
CA THR A 61 -0.72 -19.31 -43.54
C THR A 61 -1.95 -19.25 -44.44
N PHE A 62 -2.99 -18.54 -44.06
CA PHE A 62 -4.18 -18.31 -44.88
C PHE A 62 -3.83 -17.58 -46.19
N THR A 63 -2.98 -16.59 -46.15
CA THR A 63 -2.46 -15.86 -47.31
C THR A 63 -1.77 -16.82 -48.30
N LEU A 64 -0.91 -17.71 -47.79
CA LEU A 64 -0.21 -18.70 -48.61
C LEU A 64 -1.18 -19.70 -49.25
N PHE A 65 -2.21 -20.14 -48.50
CA PHE A 65 -3.27 -21.00 -49.02
C PHE A 65 -3.99 -20.33 -50.18
N VAL A 66 -4.39 -19.10 -50.06
CA VAL A 66 -5.08 -18.36 -51.13
C VAL A 66 -4.15 -18.12 -52.33
N GLN A 67 -2.90 -17.71 -52.11
CA GLN A 67 -1.93 -17.55 -53.20
C GLN A 67 -1.67 -18.84 -53.98
N ARG A 68 -1.60 -19.96 -53.27
CA ARG A 68 -1.50 -21.28 -53.88
C ARG A 68 -2.68 -21.58 -54.80
N ASN A 69 -3.91 -21.34 -54.36
CA ASN A 69 -5.11 -21.55 -55.17
C ASN A 69 -5.12 -20.70 -56.44
N TRP A 70 -4.72 -19.43 -56.30
CA TRP A 70 -4.54 -18.57 -57.50
C TRP A 70 -3.49 -19.10 -58.47
N THR A 71 -2.43 -19.67 -57.99
CA THR A 71 -1.39 -20.25 -58.82
C THR A 71 -1.90 -21.45 -59.60
N VAL A 72 -2.66 -22.35 -58.93
CA VAL A 72 -3.24 -23.50 -59.55
C VAL A 72 -4.31 -23.10 -60.60
N LEU A 73 -5.16 -22.14 -60.25
CA LEU A 73 -6.17 -21.66 -61.21
C LEU A 73 -5.55 -21.01 -62.44
N ARG A 74 -4.47 -20.22 -62.28
CA ARG A 74 -3.71 -19.64 -63.43
C ARG A 74 -3.02 -20.71 -64.28
N GLN A 75 -2.52 -21.78 -63.66
CA GLN A 75 -1.95 -22.91 -64.41
C GLN A 75 -3.02 -23.60 -65.28
N TRP A 76 -4.22 -23.77 -64.69
CA TRP A 76 -5.35 -24.32 -65.40
C TRP A 76 -5.79 -23.41 -66.54
N ASP A 77 -5.94 -22.13 -66.33
CA ASP A 77 -6.23 -21.16 -67.40
C ASP A 77 -5.22 -21.26 -68.56
N GLY A 78 -3.92 -21.38 -68.21
CA GLY A 78 -2.88 -21.61 -69.21
C GLY A 78 -3.00 -22.92 -69.97
N LEU A 79 -3.35 -24.02 -69.32
CA LEU A 79 -3.61 -25.31 -69.95
C LEU A 79 -4.82 -25.26 -70.89
N LEU A 80 -5.92 -24.70 -70.40
CA LEU A 80 -7.16 -24.55 -71.12
C LEU A 80 -7.04 -23.67 -72.38
N LYS A 81 -6.23 -22.62 -72.30
CA LYS A 81 -5.92 -21.69 -73.39
C LYS A 81 -5.24 -22.36 -74.55
N ASN A 82 -4.44 -23.38 -74.32
CA ASN A 82 -3.61 -24.06 -75.32
C ASN A 82 -4.24 -25.41 -75.76
N ALA A 83 -5.28 -25.86 -75.13
CA ALA A 83 -5.92 -27.10 -75.38
C ALA A 83 -6.93 -26.94 -76.55
N ASP A 84 -6.84 -27.84 -77.50
CA ASP A 84 -7.82 -27.95 -78.58
C ASP A 84 -8.90 -29.00 -78.19
N ILE A 85 -9.80 -28.53 -77.33
CA ILE A 85 -10.80 -29.41 -76.68
C ILE A 85 -12.25 -28.96 -77.04
N ASP A 86 -12.94 -29.78 -77.72
CA ASP A 86 -14.30 -29.53 -78.17
C ASP A 86 -15.38 -30.23 -77.33
N HIS A 87 -15.01 -31.18 -76.46
CA HIS A 87 -15.91 -31.98 -75.67
C HIS A 87 -15.64 -31.95 -74.18
N ALA A 88 -16.66 -31.81 -73.36
CA ALA A 88 -16.59 -31.78 -71.92
C ALA A 88 -15.92 -33.04 -71.31
N GLY A 89 -16.10 -34.23 -71.94
CA GLY A 89 -15.51 -35.48 -71.47
C GLY A 89 -14.01 -35.55 -71.52
N SER A 90 -13.35 -34.76 -72.39
CA SER A 90 -11.89 -34.72 -72.50
C SER A 90 -11.21 -33.94 -71.41
N ILE A 91 -11.90 -32.99 -70.79
CA ILE A 91 -11.41 -32.18 -69.67
C ILE A 91 -11.81 -32.78 -68.32
N GLY A 92 -12.97 -33.45 -68.25
CA GLY A 92 -13.56 -33.93 -67.02
C GLY A 92 -12.63 -34.81 -66.17
N ALA A 93 -11.87 -35.72 -66.86
CA ALA A 93 -10.90 -36.57 -66.16
C ALA A 93 -9.78 -35.83 -65.53
N ASP A 94 -9.22 -34.77 -66.18
CA ASP A 94 -8.17 -33.95 -65.66
C ASP A 94 -8.65 -33.03 -64.54
N MET A 95 -9.85 -32.46 -64.69
CA MET A 95 -10.53 -31.71 -63.66
C MET A 95 -10.76 -32.54 -62.36
N GLN A 96 -11.25 -33.82 -62.60
CA GLN A 96 -11.49 -34.74 -61.49
C GLN A 96 -10.20 -35.16 -60.78
N ALA A 97 -9.13 -35.48 -61.51
CA ALA A 97 -7.85 -35.82 -60.96
C ALA A 97 -7.25 -34.64 -60.10
N ASN A 98 -7.44 -33.41 -60.57
CA ASN A 98 -7.03 -32.21 -59.80
C ASN A 98 -7.91 -31.95 -58.59
N LYS A 99 -9.23 -32.14 -58.71
CA LYS A 99 -10.15 -32.07 -57.59
C LYS A 99 -9.69 -32.99 -56.45
N GLU A 100 -9.35 -34.22 -56.76
CA GLU A 100 -8.89 -35.23 -55.78
C GLU A 100 -7.51 -34.88 -55.21
N SER A 101 -6.57 -34.47 -56.05
CA SER A 101 -5.19 -34.12 -55.61
C SER A 101 -5.13 -32.91 -54.70
N TRP A 102 -6.00 -31.94 -54.89
CA TRP A 102 -6.01 -30.68 -54.17
C TRP A 102 -7.14 -30.58 -53.12
N HIS A 103 -7.93 -31.66 -52.96
CA HIS A 103 -9.05 -31.74 -52.01
C HIS A 103 -10.12 -30.67 -52.27
N TYR A 104 -10.33 -30.29 -53.55
CA TYR A 104 -11.42 -29.40 -53.89
C TYR A 104 -12.79 -30.11 -53.68
N SER A 105 -13.76 -29.39 -53.13
CA SER A 105 -15.13 -29.86 -53.08
C SER A 105 -15.69 -30.00 -54.51
N ASP A 106 -15.49 -28.95 -55.33
CA ASP A 106 -15.85 -28.93 -56.73
C ASP A 106 -14.92 -28.02 -57.54
N PHE A 107 -14.87 -28.30 -58.84
CA PHE A 107 -14.18 -27.56 -59.88
C PHE A 107 -15.17 -27.12 -60.91
N TYR A 108 -15.25 -25.85 -61.32
CA TYR A 108 -16.25 -25.29 -62.16
C TYR A 108 -15.67 -24.57 -63.38
N LEU A 109 -16.21 -24.84 -64.56
CA LEU A 109 -16.21 -23.91 -65.69
C LEU A 109 -17.57 -23.24 -65.72
N PHE A 110 -17.66 -21.92 -65.89
CA PHE A 110 -18.92 -21.20 -65.85
C PHE A 110 -18.94 -20.00 -66.79
N ASN A 111 -20.13 -19.43 -67.05
CA ASN A 111 -20.30 -18.25 -67.87
C ASN A 111 -21.17 -17.16 -67.21
N GLU A 112 -21.29 -16.00 -67.88
CA GLU A 112 -22.10 -14.89 -67.46
C GLU A 112 -23.59 -15.23 -67.21
N SER A 113 -24.10 -16.19 -67.92
CA SER A 113 -25.47 -16.69 -67.73
C SER A 113 -25.60 -17.69 -66.57
N THR A 114 -24.55 -17.78 -65.73
CA THR A 114 -24.46 -18.71 -64.59
C THR A 114 -24.53 -20.19 -64.91
N GLN A 115 -24.47 -20.55 -66.21
CA GLN A 115 -24.35 -21.97 -66.61
C GLN A 115 -22.96 -22.45 -66.21
N TYR A 116 -22.87 -23.62 -65.60
CA TYR A 116 -21.62 -24.21 -65.20
C TYR A 116 -21.51 -25.70 -65.55
N LEU A 117 -20.27 -26.15 -65.67
CA LEU A 117 -19.86 -27.54 -65.79
C LEU A 117 -18.91 -27.87 -64.62
N THR A 118 -19.17 -28.96 -63.91
CA THR A 118 -18.33 -29.46 -62.82
C THR A 118 -17.38 -30.55 -63.35
N ALA A 119 -16.36 -30.87 -62.52
CA ALA A 119 -15.34 -31.89 -62.80
C ALA A 119 -16.00 -33.30 -63.09
N ASP A 120 -17.04 -33.62 -62.37
CA ASP A 120 -17.81 -34.89 -62.58
C ASP A 120 -18.81 -34.83 -63.71
N GLY A 121 -18.76 -33.77 -64.51
CA GLY A 121 -19.59 -33.62 -65.70
C GLY A 121 -21.03 -33.15 -65.45
N ARG A 122 -21.38 -32.77 -64.21
CA ARG A 122 -22.70 -32.18 -63.94
C ARG A 122 -22.78 -30.78 -64.54
N ARG A 123 -23.95 -30.48 -65.06
CA ARG A 123 -24.29 -29.15 -65.58
C ARG A 123 -25.41 -28.56 -64.76
N GLY A 124 -25.32 -27.30 -64.48
CA GLY A 124 -26.32 -26.56 -63.74
C GLY A 124 -26.37 -25.11 -64.12
N SER A 125 -27.38 -24.43 -63.61
CA SER A 125 -27.54 -22.99 -63.74
C SER A 125 -28.41 -22.46 -62.58
N ALA A 126 -28.23 -21.24 -62.16
CA ALA A 126 -29.05 -20.56 -61.14
C ALA A 126 -29.07 -21.24 -59.75
N ASP A 127 -28.04 -21.94 -59.38
CA ASP A 127 -27.85 -22.50 -58.03
C ASP A 127 -27.25 -21.47 -57.06
N SER A 128 -27.09 -21.87 -55.81
CA SER A 128 -26.53 -20.99 -54.75
C SER A 128 -25.15 -20.39 -55.07
N ILE A 129 -24.33 -21.10 -55.88
CA ILE A 129 -23.02 -20.61 -56.34
C ILE A 129 -23.13 -19.51 -57.42
N SER A 130 -24.29 -19.36 -58.07
CA SER A 130 -24.49 -18.39 -59.15
C SER A 130 -24.22 -16.96 -58.73
N GLY A 131 -24.47 -16.61 -57.46
CA GLY A 131 -24.13 -15.30 -56.86
C GLY A 131 -22.64 -15.00 -56.90
N VAL A 132 -21.79 -15.99 -56.63
CA VAL A 132 -20.34 -15.86 -56.71
C VAL A 132 -19.87 -15.59 -58.14
N PHE A 133 -20.47 -16.30 -59.13
CA PHE A 133 -20.13 -16.12 -60.54
C PHE A 133 -20.49 -14.68 -60.99
N GLN A 134 -21.69 -14.18 -60.62
CA GLN A 134 -22.08 -12.79 -60.89
C GLN A 134 -21.18 -11.77 -60.22
N GLU A 135 -20.79 -12.01 -58.98
CA GLU A 135 -19.84 -11.17 -58.27
C GLU A 135 -18.52 -11.04 -59.02
N MET A 136 -17.92 -12.17 -59.48
CA MET A 136 -16.70 -12.17 -60.29
C MET A 136 -16.81 -11.30 -61.56
N TYR A 137 -17.92 -11.39 -62.29
CA TYR A 137 -18.09 -10.57 -63.47
C TYR A 137 -18.33 -9.10 -63.15
N SER A 138 -19.00 -8.81 -62.03
CA SER A 138 -19.19 -7.41 -61.60
C SER A 138 -17.89 -6.73 -61.16
N GLU A 139 -17.01 -7.48 -60.50
CA GLU A 139 -15.68 -6.99 -60.08
C GLU A 139 -14.67 -6.98 -61.22
N GLY A 140 -14.94 -7.73 -62.31
CA GLY A 140 -14.10 -7.79 -63.52
C GLY A 140 -12.73 -8.44 -63.33
N GLY A 141 -12.54 -9.25 -62.29
CA GLY A 141 -11.28 -9.91 -61.98
C GLY A 141 -11.43 -11.13 -61.08
N PRO A 142 -10.31 -11.71 -60.67
CA PRO A 142 -10.29 -12.81 -59.72
C PRO A 142 -10.90 -12.43 -58.37
N ILE A 143 -11.77 -13.24 -57.82
CA ILE A 143 -12.41 -13.03 -56.52
C ILE A 143 -12.28 -14.26 -55.64
N VAL A 144 -12.29 -14.02 -54.33
CA VAL A 144 -12.57 -15.04 -53.30
C VAL A 144 -13.90 -14.68 -52.68
N SER A 145 -14.83 -15.62 -52.62
CA SER A 145 -16.16 -15.41 -52.07
C SER A 145 -16.66 -16.67 -51.37
N THR A 146 -17.80 -16.59 -50.73
CA THR A 146 -18.42 -17.73 -50.04
C THR A 146 -19.84 -17.94 -50.52
N TYR A 147 -20.30 -19.17 -50.49
CA TYR A 147 -21.71 -19.50 -50.70
C TYR A 147 -22.10 -20.66 -49.80
N THR A 148 -23.39 -20.78 -49.54
CA THR A 148 -23.93 -21.92 -48.81
C THR A 148 -24.49 -22.93 -49.82
N ALA A 149 -23.93 -24.14 -49.77
CA ALA A 149 -24.42 -25.23 -50.63
C ALA A 149 -25.86 -25.65 -50.27
N SER A 150 -26.52 -26.38 -51.13
CA SER A 150 -27.93 -26.75 -50.96
C SER A 150 -28.27 -27.53 -49.69
N TYR A 151 -27.28 -28.12 -49.01
CA TYR A 151 -27.42 -28.82 -47.72
C TYR A 151 -26.96 -27.98 -46.52
N GLY A 152 -26.83 -26.66 -46.68
CA GLY A 152 -26.49 -25.76 -45.60
C GLY A 152 -24.99 -25.71 -45.25
N VAL A 153 -24.11 -26.38 -46.00
CA VAL A 153 -22.66 -26.34 -45.78
C VAL A 153 -22.09 -25.11 -46.46
N PRO A 154 -21.43 -24.21 -45.71
CA PRO A 154 -20.76 -23.07 -46.30
C PRO A 154 -19.49 -23.53 -47.04
N LYS A 155 -19.23 -22.89 -48.18
CA LYS A 155 -18.06 -23.17 -49.02
C LYS A 155 -17.35 -21.88 -49.38
N ILE A 156 -16.01 -21.94 -49.43
CA ILE A 156 -15.18 -20.86 -49.97
C ILE A 156 -14.89 -21.15 -51.45
N VAL A 157 -14.96 -20.11 -52.28
CA VAL A 157 -14.79 -20.21 -53.72
C VAL A 157 -13.74 -19.25 -54.20
N PHE A 158 -12.84 -19.76 -55.03
CA PHE A 158 -11.88 -18.97 -55.80
C PHE A 158 -12.35 -18.96 -57.25
N ALA A 159 -12.72 -17.81 -57.77
CA ALA A 159 -13.23 -17.67 -59.13
C ALA A 159 -12.40 -16.65 -59.92
N MET A 160 -12.10 -16.92 -61.16
CA MET A 160 -11.38 -16.03 -62.06
C MET A 160 -11.89 -16.10 -63.51
N PRO A 161 -11.80 -15.02 -64.27
CA PRO A 161 -12.11 -15.08 -65.71
C PRO A 161 -11.06 -15.90 -66.46
N LEU A 162 -11.49 -16.64 -67.44
CA LEU A 162 -10.58 -17.33 -68.37
C LEU A 162 -9.93 -16.33 -69.31
N SER A 163 -8.62 -16.49 -69.60
CA SER A 163 -7.90 -15.71 -70.61
C SER A 163 -8.42 -15.93 -72.05
N ARG A 164 -9.03 -17.07 -72.30
CA ARG A 164 -9.65 -17.42 -73.56
C ARG A 164 -10.95 -18.16 -73.33
N ASN A 165 -12.03 -17.72 -73.94
CA ASN A 165 -13.33 -18.43 -73.91
C ASN A 165 -13.19 -19.85 -74.43
N MET A 166 -13.83 -20.76 -73.74
CA MET A 166 -13.85 -22.19 -74.12
C MET A 166 -15.27 -22.65 -74.47
N THR A 167 -15.40 -23.25 -75.63
CA THR A 167 -16.74 -23.81 -76.05
C THR A 167 -16.69 -25.33 -75.96
N LEU A 168 -17.53 -25.89 -75.13
CA LEU A 168 -17.64 -27.33 -74.90
C LEU A 168 -19.10 -27.75 -75.14
N ASP A 169 -19.32 -28.69 -76.00
CA ASP A 169 -20.66 -29.19 -76.36
C ASP A 169 -21.69 -28.07 -76.69
N GLY A 170 -21.22 -27.02 -77.36
CA GLY A 170 -22.06 -25.88 -77.74
C GLY A 170 -22.29 -24.81 -76.64
N VAL A 171 -21.76 -24.98 -75.47
CA VAL A 171 -21.80 -23.98 -74.38
C VAL A 171 -20.46 -23.30 -74.24
N THR A 172 -20.43 -21.96 -74.23
CA THR A 172 -19.22 -21.19 -74.07
C THR A 172 -19.05 -20.81 -72.58
N TYR A 173 -17.89 -21.17 -72.00
CA TYR A 173 -17.51 -20.89 -70.69
C TYR A 173 -16.44 -19.77 -70.68
N THR A 174 -16.56 -18.83 -69.74
CA THR A 174 -15.72 -17.62 -69.69
C THR A 174 -15.08 -17.44 -68.33
N GLY A 175 -15.41 -18.32 -67.37
CA GLY A 175 -14.85 -18.28 -66.00
C GLY A 175 -14.49 -19.70 -65.51
N LEU A 176 -13.57 -19.72 -64.56
CA LEU A 176 -13.03 -20.89 -63.88
C LEU A 176 -13.14 -20.70 -62.38
N ALA A 177 -13.62 -21.71 -61.61
CA ALA A 177 -13.67 -21.64 -60.18
C ALA A 177 -13.35 -23.00 -59.52
N VAL A 178 -12.85 -22.91 -58.29
CA VAL A 178 -12.73 -24.06 -57.38
C VAL A 178 -13.39 -23.74 -56.05
N SER A 179 -13.98 -24.71 -55.41
CA SER A 179 -14.56 -24.55 -54.06
C SER A 179 -13.94 -25.53 -53.09
N TYR A 180 -13.91 -25.10 -51.82
CA TYR A 180 -13.55 -25.93 -50.66
C TYR A 180 -14.72 -25.94 -49.68
N ASP A 181 -14.87 -27.03 -48.96
CA ASP A 181 -15.64 -27.03 -47.73
C ASP A 181 -14.90 -26.20 -46.67
N THR A 182 -15.61 -25.52 -45.79
CA THR A 182 -15.01 -24.70 -44.75
C THR A 182 -14.11 -25.50 -43.81
N ASP A 183 -14.39 -26.79 -43.61
CA ASP A 183 -13.59 -27.70 -42.77
C ASP A 183 -12.09 -27.72 -43.18
N VAL A 184 -11.81 -27.62 -44.54
CA VAL A 184 -10.41 -27.55 -45.03
C VAL A 184 -9.72 -26.25 -44.62
N VAL A 185 -10.49 -25.19 -44.49
CA VAL A 185 -9.97 -23.87 -44.02
C VAL A 185 -9.90 -23.86 -42.51
N ASP A 186 -10.84 -24.54 -41.84
CA ASP A 186 -10.80 -24.72 -40.38
C ASP A 186 -9.49 -25.40 -39.95
N ASP A 187 -9.08 -26.48 -40.63
CA ASP A 187 -7.80 -27.15 -40.36
C ASP A 187 -6.57 -26.26 -40.57
N LEU A 188 -6.65 -25.29 -41.49
CA LEU A 188 -5.55 -24.34 -41.75
C LEU A 188 -5.46 -23.18 -40.74
N VAL A 189 -6.61 -22.78 -40.23
CA VAL A 189 -6.78 -21.66 -39.30
C VAL A 189 -7.05 -22.21 -37.90
N ASP A 190 -7.04 -23.56 -37.78
CA ASP A 190 -7.32 -24.22 -36.52
C ASP A 190 -6.46 -23.61 -35.40
N GLY A 191 -7.15 -22.87 -34.57
CA GLY A 191 -6.59 -22.24 -33.38
C GLY A 191 -6.24 -23.24 -32.28
N SER A 192 -5.72 -24.43 -32.65
CA SER A 192 -5.24 -25.45 -31.69
C SER A 192 -4.20 -24.89 -30.71
N MET A 193 -3.65 -23.74 -31.03
CA MET A 193 -2.76 -22.98 -30.13
C MET A 193 -3.39 -22.66 -28.77
N TYR A 194 -4.70 -22.54 -28.67
CA TYR A 194 -5.44 -22.20 -27.44
C TYR A 194 -6.45 -23.28 -27.04
N GLY A 195 -6.11 -24.56 -27.30
CA GLY A 195 -6.95 -25.68 -26.94
C GLY A 195 -8.27 -25.79 -27.75
N GLY A 196 -8.33 -25.15 -28.93
CA GLY A 196 -9.54 -25.13 -29.75
C GLY A 196 -10.68 -24.25 -29.25
N GLN A 197 -10.38 -23.29 -28.36
CA GLN A 197 -11.38 -22.38 -27.76
C GLN A 197 -11.29 -20.95 -28.33
N SER A 198 -10.90 -20.80 -29.57
CA SER A 198 -10.89 -19.52 -30.27
C SER A 198 -11.92 -19.55 -31.43
N ASP A 199 -12.70 -18.47 -31.55
CA ASP A 199 -13.55 -18.24 -32.71
C ASP A 199 -12.78 -17.38 -33.71
N CYS A 200 -12.70 -17.83 -34.97
CA CYS A 200 -12.00 -17.14 -36.03
C CYS A 200 -12.96 -16.73 -37.15
N TYR A 201 -12.79 -15.50 -37.63
CA TYR A 201 -13.61 -14.92 -38.69
C TYR A 201 -12.74 -14.23 -39.74
N ILE A 202 -13.17 -14.29 -40.99
CA ILE A 202 -12.71 -13.34 -42.01
C ILE A 202 -13.80 -12.30 -42.20
N VAL A 203 -13.46 -11.05 -42.00
CA VAL A 203 -14.39 -9.92 -42.05
C VAL A 203 -13.96 -8.90 -43.10
N ARG A 204 -14.93 -8.22 -43.73
CA ARG A 204 -14.70 -7.07 -44.60
C ARG A 204 -14.53 -5.78 -43.78
N ALA A 205 -14.05 -4.71 -44.41
CA ALA A 205 -13.88 -3.39 -43.77
C ALA A 205 -15.19 -2.81 -43.24
N ASN A 206 -16.35 -3.19 -43.74
CA ASN A 206 -17.64 -2.81 -43.19
C ASN A 206 -18.14 -3.68 -42.03
N GLY A 207 -17.35 -4.66 -41.63
CA GLY A 207 -17.65 -5.59 -40.52
C GLY A 207 -18.41 -6.86 -40.93
N ASP A 208 -18.83 -6.99 -42.18
CA ASP A 208 -19.54 -8.18 -42.63
C ASP A 208 -18.65 -9.43 -42.56
N ILE A 209 -19.16 -10.48 -41.96
CA ILE A 209 -18.45 -11.76 -41.83
C ILE A 209 -18.54 -12.51 -43.16
N VAL A 210 -17.41 -12.66 -43.82
CA VAL A 210 -17.28 -13.41 -45.07
C VAL A 210 -17.18 -14.91 -44.82
N LEU A 211 -16.41 -15.27 -43.80
CA LEU A 211 -16.19 -16.66 -43.40
C LEU A 211 -16.22 -16.73 -41.89
N ALA A 212 -17.05 -17.57 -41.35
CA ALA A 212 -17.04 -17.97 -39.95
C ALA A 212 -16.54 -19.41 -39.89
N LEU A 213 -15.42 -19.63 -39.26
CA LEU A 213 -14.96 -20.93 -38.87
C LEU A 213 -15.82 -21.38 -37.70
N GLU A 214 -16.09 -22.67 -37.54
CA GLU A 214 -17.09 -23.15 -36.57
C GLU A 214 -16.98 -22.44 -35.23
N PRO A 215 -17.97 -21.61 -34.85
CA PRO A 215 -17.89 -20.89 -33.59
C PRO A 215 -17.94 -21.87 -32.43
N GLN A 216 -16.85 -21.91 -31.67
CA GLN A 216 -16.73 -22.75 -30.48
C GLN A 216 -17.49 -22.16 -29.28
N THR A 217 -17.77 -20.86 -29.30
CA THR A 217 -18.44 -20.17 -28.23
C THR A 217 -19.88 -19.78 -28.58
N GLU A 218 -20.80 -19.88 -27.62
CA GLU A 218 -22.18 -19.41 -27.75
C GLU A 218 -22.28 -17.91 -28.05
N LEU A 219 -21.22 -17.15 -27.66
CA LEU A 219 -21.13 -15.73 -27.83
C LEU A 219 -21.25 -15.27 -29.28
N CYS A 220 -20.68 -16.03 -30.17
CA CYS A 220 -20.52 -15.68 -31.58
C CYS A 220 -21.49 -16.40 -32.50
N LYS A 221 -22.34 -17.28 -31.96
CA LYS A 221 -23.35 -17.96 -32.74
C LYS A 221 -24.35 -16.98 -33.34
N GLY A 222 -24.42 -16.98 -34.68
CA GLY A 222 -25.35 -16.13 -35.42
C GLY A 222 -24.89 -14.71 -35.66
N LEU A 223 -23.64 -14.40 -35.33
CA LEU A 223 -23.05 -13.09 -35.67
C LEU A 223 -22.87 -12.99 -37.18
N THR A 224 -23.49 -12.00 -37.80
CA THR A 224 -23.38 -11.72 -39.25
C THR A 224 -22.50 -10.52 -39.55
N ASN A 225 -22.35 -9.61 -38.57
CA ASN A 225 -21.46 -8.47 -38.65
C ASN A 225 -20.68 -8.35 -37.33
N LEU A 226 -19.39 -8.23 -37.43
CA LEU A 226 -18.49 -8.10 -36.28
C LEU A 226 -18.86 -6.92 -35.35
N TYR A 227 -19.31 -5.82 -35.96
CA TYR A 227 -19.57 -4.61 -35.21
C TYR A 227 -20.84 -4.66 -34.33
N ASP A 228 -21.71 -5.66 -34.58
CA ASP A 228 -22.89 -5.93 -33.75
C ASP A 228 -22.49 -6.42 -32.34
N LEU A 229 -21.26 -6.90 -32.18
CA LEU A 229 -20.73 -7.31 -30.88
C LEU A 229 -20.71 -6.15 -29.90
N ASP A 230 -20.58 -4.90 -30.36
CA ASP A 230 -20.52 -3.70 -29.52
C ASP A 230 -21.77 -3.53 -28.65
N ALA A 231 -22.93 -3.96 -29.14
CA ALA A 231 -24.18 -3.88 -28.39
C ALA A 231 -24.21 -4.79 -27.12
N HIS A 232 -23.36 -5.78 -27.07
CA HIS A 232 -23.35 -6.83 -26.04
C HIS A 232 -22.04 -6.89 -25.25
N ALA A 233 -21.04 -6.07 -25.60
CA ALA A 233 -19.71 -6.06 -25.03
C ALA A 233 -19.49 -4.88 -24.06
N GLU A 234 -18.92 -5.16 -22.89
CA GLU A 234 -18.38 -4.15 -22.00
C GLU A 234 -16.86 -4.07 -22.21
N TRP A 235 -16.37 -2.98 -22.81
CA TRP A 235 -14.96 -2.82 -23.15
C TRP A 235 -14.14 -2.48 -21.92
N ARG A 236 -13.05 -3.22 -21.72
CA ARG A 236 -12.12 -3.01 -20.62
C ARG A 236 -10.83 -2.33 -21.07
N TYR A 237 -10.30 -2.77 -22.21
CA TYR A 237 -9.14 -2.20 -22.88
C TYR A 237 -9.43 -2.08 -24.37
N GLY A 238 -9.21 -0.90 -24.96
CA GLY A 238 -9.62 -0.61 -26.32
C GLY A 238 -11.12 -0.37 -26.45
N SER A 239 -11.60 -0.28 -27.69
CA SER A 239 -13.01 -0.09 -28.02
C SER A 239 -13.32 -0.72 -29.38
N MET A 240 -14.62 -0.94 -29.71
CA MET A 240 -15.03 -1.37 -31.04
C MET A 240 -14.69 -0.32 -32.10
N ASP A 241 -14.76 0.97 -31.78
CA ASP A 241 -14.41 2.04 -32.71
C ASP A 241 -12.91 1.98 -33.07
N ASP A 242 -12.03 1.71 -32.08
CA ASP A 242 -10.60 1.51 -32.36
C ASP A 242 -10.36 0.32 -33.29
N ILE A 243 -11.06 -0.79 -33.07
CA ILE A 243 -10.97 -1.98 -33.93
C ILE A 243 -11.50 -1.67 -35.35
N ARG A 244 -12.65 -1.00 -35.44
CA ARG A 244 -13.24 -0.59 -36.73
C ARG A 244 -12.28 0.29 -37.53
N ASP A 245 -11.68 1.26 -36.93
CA ASP A 245 -10.71 2.14 -37.58
C ASP A 245 -9.46 1.39 -38.02
N ARG A 246 -8.96 0.45 -37.22
CA ARG A 246 -7.82 -0.39 -37.61
C ARG A 246 -8.14 -1.31 -38.77
N VAL A 247 -9.29 -1.99 -38.74
CA VAL A 247 -9.76 -2.83 -39.81
C VAL A 247 -9.85 -2.03 -41.12
N ARG A 248 -10.47 -0.83 -41.09
CA ARG A 248 -10.57 0.03 -42.27
C ARG A 248 -9.23 0.51 -42.82
N LEU A 249 -8.25 0.69 -41.94
CA LEU A 249 -6.90 1.15 -42.30
C LEU A 249 -5.95 -0.02 -42.64
N GLY A 250 -6.45 -1.28 -42.63
CA GLY A 250 -5.59 -2.45 -42.81
C GLY A 250 -4.47 -2.57 -41.79
N ARG A 251 -4.79 -2.28 -40.52
CA ARG A 251 -3.83 -2.33 -39.41
C ARG A 251 -4.27 -3.38 -38.40
N SER A 252 -3.29 -4.07 -37.83
CA SER A 252 -3.53 -4.98 -36.71
C SER A 252 -3.96 -4.24 -35.45
N GLY A 253 -4.78 -4.89 -34.66
CA GLY A 253 -5.24 -4.35 -33.38
C GLY A 253 -5.79 -5.44 -32.46
N SER A 254 -5.88 -5.09 -31.18
CA SER A 254 -6.46 -5.94 -30.17
C SER A 254 -7.28 -5.10 -29.19
N ALA A 255 -8.26 -5.73 -28.58
CA ALA A 255 -9.08 -5.15 -27.53
C ALA A 255 -9.50 -6.25 -26.54
N GLN A 256 -9.85 -5.88 -25.32
CA GLN A 256 -10.39 -6.80 -24.33
C GLN A 256 -11.78 -6.34 -23.88
N PHE A 257 -12.73 -7.25 -23.85
CA PHE A 257 -14.11 -6.98 -23.48
C PHE A 257 -14.69 -8.07 -22.59
N ILE A 258 -15.77 -7.75 -21.89
CA ILE A 258 -16.56 -8.67 -21.07
C ILE A 258 -17.88 -8.87 -21.78
N CYS A 259 -18.24 -10.13 -22.00
CA CYS A 259 -19.55 -10.49 -22.50
C CYS A 259 -20.00 -11.79 -21.82
N GLN A 260 -21.30 -11.87 -21.47
CA GLN A 260 -21.89 -13.02 -20.76
C GLN A 260 -21.10 -13.45 -19.50
N GLY A 261 -20.48 -12.48 -18.79
CA GLY A 261 -19.71 -12.72 -17.59
C GLY A 261 -18.29 -13.28 -17.79
N GLY A 262 -17.89 -13.52 -19.06
CA GLY A 262 -16.52 -13.94 -19.44
C GLY A 262 -15.71 -12.78 -19.99
N ARG A 263 -14.39 -12.77 -19.69
CA ARG A 263 -13.44 -11.85 -20.33
C ARG A 263 -12.97 -12.47 -21.64
N ASN A 264 -12.93 -11.66 -22.70
CA ASN A 264 -12.52 -12.09 -24.04
C ASN A 264 -11.53 -11.08 -24.63
N TYR A 265 -10.60 -11.60 -25.41
CA TYR A 265 -9.76 -10.81 -26.32
C TYR A 265 -10.38 -10.83 -27.72
N LEU A 266 -10.37 -9.69 -28.38
CA LEU A 266 -10.58 -9.54 -29.78
C LEU A 266 -9.29 -9.11 -30.46
N VAL A 267 -8.88 -9.83 -31.49
CA VAL A 267 -7.66 -9.56 -32.26
C VAL A 267 -8.07 -9.43 -33.72
N ALA A 268 -7.59 -8.40 -34.41
CA ALA A 268 -7.82 -8.15 -35.81
C ALA A 268 -6.48 -8.04 -36.56
N ILE A 269 -6.26 -8.88 -37.55
CA ILE A 269 -5.01 -8.89 -38.35
C ILE A 269 -5.40 -8.74 -39.83
N PRO A 270 -4.86 -7.74 -40.55
CA PRO A 270 -5.12 -7.63 -42.00
C PRO A 270 -4.55 -8.83 -42.72
N THR A 271 -5.29 -9.30 -43.73
CA THR A 271 -4.75 -10.29 -44.65
C THR A 271 -4.08 -9.62 -45.86
N ALA A 272 -3.42 -10.40 -46.73
CA ALA A 272 -2.85 -9.88 -47.96
C ALA A 272 -3.92 -9.48 -49.02
N PHE A 273 -5.21 -9.73 -48.71
CA PHE A 273 -6.29 -9.35 -49.59
C PHE A 273 -6.86 -8.01 -49.20
N PRO A 274 -7.10 -7.13 -50.19
CA PRO A 274 -7.81 -5.88 -49.90
C PRO A 274 -9.16 -6.18 -49.25
N ASP A 275 -9.52 -5.38 -48.26
CA ASP A 275 -10.79 -5.47 -47.50
C ASP A 275 -10.96 -6.68 -46.58
N TRP A 276 -10.05 -7.63 -46.52
CA TRP A 276 -10.20 -8.80 -45.66
C TRP A 276 -9.30 -8.69 -44.42
N THR A 277 -9.90 -8.92 -43.27
CA THR A 277 -9.21 -8.95 -41.97
C THR A 277 -9.55 -10.26 -41.26
N LEU A 278 -8.52 -10.95 -40.79
CA LEU A 278 -8.69 -12.09 -39.90
C LEU A 278 -8.98 -11.56 -38.50
N VAL A 279 -10.07 -12.02 -37.91
CA VAL A 279 -10.47 -11.65 -36.54
C VAL A 279 -10.52 -12.90 -35.68
N GLY A 280 -9.88 -12.84 -34.54
CA GLY A 280 -9.96 -13.88 -33.51
C GLY A 280 -10.66 -13.35 -32.26
N ILE A 281 -11.53 -14.19 -31.69
CA ILE A 281 -12.15 -13.95 -30.39
C ILE A 281 -11.79 -15.13 -29.48
N ILE A 282 -11.10 -14.83 -28.36
CA ILE A 282 -10.51 -15.84 -27.47
C ILE A 282 -10.84 -15.51 -26.04
N ARG A 283 -11.18 -16.52 -25.25
CA ARG A 283 -11.39 -16.32 -23.80
C ARG A 283 -10.09 -15.94 -23.12
N ALA A 284 -10.14 -14.88 -22.30
CA ALA A 284 -8.97 -14.40 -21.58
C ALA A 284 -8.41 -15.44 -20.58
N ASP A 285 -9.27 -16.34 -20.08
CA ASP A 285 -8.85 -17.37 -19.14
C ASP A 285 -7.88 -18.38 -19.78
N GLU A 286 -8.02 -18.62 -21.08
CA GLU A 286 -7.13 -19.52 -21.85
C GLU A 286 -5.75 -18.83 -22.12
N VAL A 287 -5.76 -17.53 -22.33
CA VAL A 287 -4.55 -16.77 -22.65
C VAL A 287 -3.81 -16.37 -21.37
N ASP A 288 -4.54 -15.84 -20.39
CA ASP A 288 -3.98 -15.24 -19.17
C ASP A 288 -3.83 -16.28 -18.05
N GLY A 289 -4.32 -17.51 -18.18
CA GLY A 289 -4.54 -18.45 -17.09
C GLY A 289 -3.32 -18.67 -16.18
N ALA A 290 -2.15 -18.89 -16.76
CA ALA A 290 -0.91 -19.05 -16.02
C ALA A 290 -0.48 -17.76 -15.32
N MET A 291 -0.63 -16.62 -15.99
CA MET A 291 -0.20 -15.30 -15.50
C MET A 291 -1.15 -14.77 -14.44
N HIS A 292 -2.44 -15.06 -14.56
CA HIS A 292 -3.45 -14.65 -13.57
C HIS A 292 -3.26 -15.37 -12.23
N SER A 293 -2.87 -16.64 -12.24
CA SER A 293 -2.56 -17.40 -11.00
C SER A 293 -1.35 -16.82 -10.27
N VAL A 294 -0.32 -16.39 -11.00
CA VAL A 294 0.87 -15.72 -10.45
C VAL A 294 0.50 -14.34 -9.88
N GLN A 295 -0.30 -13.58 -10.60
CA GLN A 295 -0.80 -12.29 -10.12
C GLN A 295 -1.58 -12.43 -8.81
N GLN A 296 -2.51 -13.38 -8.75
CA GLN A 296 -3.35 -13.62 -7.58
C GLN A 296 -2.52 -14.03 -6.37
N SER A 297 -1.56 -14.96 -6.54
CA SER A 297 -0.65 -15.36 -5.47
C SER A 297 0.25 -14.21 -5.01
N THR A 298 0.71 -13.35 -5.91
CA THR A 298 1.52 -12.17 -5.56
C THR A 298 0.72 -11.14 -4.76
N ILE A 299 -0.53 -10.88 -5.13
CA ILE A 299 -1.42 -9.97 -4.38
C ILE A 299 -1.70 -10.51 -2.98
N ILE A 300 -1.95 -11.82 -2.85
CA ILE A 300 -2.15 -12.48 -1.55
C ILE A 300 -0.88 -12.36 -0.69
N ALA A 301 0.29 -12.62 -1.26
CA ALA A 301 1.57 -12.50 -0.55
C ALA A 301 1.86 -11.07 -0.09
N LEU A 302 1.61 -10.08 -0.96
CA LEU A 302 1.71 -8.66 -0.61
C LEU A 302 0.72 -8.27 0.50
N GLY A 303 -0.52 -8.73 0.42
CA GLY A 303 -1.52 -8.51 1.46
C GLY A 303 -1.10 -9.09 2.82
N ALA A 304 -0.59 -10.33 2.82
CA ALA A 304 -0.08 -10.97 4.03
C ALA A 304 1.11 -10.20 4.63
N LEU A 305 2.04 -9.74 3.79
CA LEU A 305 3.19 -8.94 4.22
C LEU A 305 2.77 -7.59 4.81
N CYS A 306 1.76 -6.94 4.24
CA CYS A 306 1.19 -5.71 4.78
C CYS A 306 0.54 -5.93 6.14
N ILE A 307 -0.25 -6.99 6.31
CA ILE A 307 -0.85 -7.35 7.60
C ILE A 307 0.24 -7.60 8.64
N PHE A 308 1.28 -8.35 8.28
CA PHE A 308 2.42 -8.63 9.16
C PHE A 308 3.16 -7.36 9.58
N ALA A 309 3.39 -6.42 8.66
CA ALA A 309 4.00 -5.13 8.94
C ALA A 309 3.15 -4.31 9.93
N VAL A 310 1.83 -4.27 9.75
CA VAL A 310 0.90 -3.60 10.68
C VAL A 310 0.97 -4.23 12.07
N ILE A 311 0.98 -5.56 12.16
CA ILE A 311 1.10 -6.27 13.45
C ILE A 311 2.40 -5.89 14.16
N ILE A 312 3.54 -5.88 13.45
CA ILE A 312 4.84 -5.48 14.03
C ILE A 312 4.78 -4.05 14.58
N VAL A 313 4.21 -3.12 13.82
CA VAL A 313 4.08 -1.71 14.24
C VAL A 313 3.22 -1.61 15.50
N VAL A 314 2.07 -2.30 15.55
CA VAL A 314 1.18 -2.32 16.71
C VAL A 314 1.89 -2.91 17.94
N LEU A 315 2.62 -4.00 17.79
CA LEU A 315 3.38 -4.62 18.88
C LEU A 315 4.52 -3.71 19.37
N ALA A 316 5.26 -3.08 18.46
CA ALA A 316 6.34 -2.15 18.80
C ALA A 316 5.81 -0.94 19.59
N LEU A 317 4.71 -0.35 19.15
CA LEU A 317 4.05 0.76 19.85
C LEU A 317 3.47 0.34 21.20
N GLY A 318 2.93 -0.88 21.29
CA GLY A 318 2.47 -1.48 22.55
C GLY A 318 3.61 -1.67 23.55
N MET A 319 4.74 -2.19 23.11
CA MET A 319 5.95 -2.32 23.94
C MET A 319 6.47 -0.96 24.42
N GLU A 320 6.54 0.04 23.53
CA GLU A 320 6.97 1.39 23.91
C GLU A 320 6.07 2.01 24.98
N SER A 321 4.75 1.81 24.88
CA SER A 321 3.79 2.32 25.88
C SER A 321 3.98 1.63 27.23
N GLN A 322 4.22 0.33 27.28
CA GLN A 322 4.47 -0.42 28.51
C GLN A 322 5.80 -0.01 29.16
N LEU A 323 6.84 0.22 28.38
CA LEU A 323 8.13 0.69 28.89
C LEU A 323 8.02 2.09 29.51
N ARG A 324 7.19 2.98 28.96
CA ARG A 324 6.92 4.30 29.53
C ARG A 324 6.18 4.20 30.87
N LEU A 325 5.15 3.39 30.95
CA LEU A 325 4.41 3.17 32.21
C LEU A 325 5.34 2.64 33.31
N ARG A 326 6.22 1.69 32.99
CA ARG A 326 7.20 1.18 33.97
C ARG A 326 8.18 2.25 34.45
N ARG A 327 8.65 3.12 33.56
CA ARG A 327 9.55 4.24 33.94
C ARG A 327 8.85 5.24 34.87
N GLU A 328 7.61 5.61 34.56
CA GLU A 328 6.81 6.51 35.42
C GLU A 328 6.55 5.89 36.81
N GLU A 329 6.34 4.57 36.89
CA GLU A 329 6.18 3.85 38.15
C GLU A 329 7.47 3.78 38.94
N GLU A 330 8.62 3.53 38.29
CA GLU A 330 9.94 3.56 38.92
C GLU A 330 10.29 4.94 39.46
N GLU A 331 10.01 6.03 38.73
CA GLU A 331 10.21 7.41 39.16
C GLU A 331 9.35 7.74 40.40
N ARG A 332 8.07 7.33 40.42
CA ARG A 332 7.19 7.49 41.57
C ARG A 332 7.74 6.78 42.82
N LEU A 333 8.15 5.53 42.66
CA LEU A 333 8.69 4.72 43.73
C LEU A 333 10.02 5.31 44.26
N SER A 334 10.86 5.90 43.41
CA SER A 334 12.09 6.56 43.82
C SER A 334 11.81 7.81 44.64
N LEU A 335 10.86 8.66 44.23
CA LEU A 335 10.41 9.84 44.96
C LEU A 335 9.80 9.49 46.34
N GLU A 336 9.00 8.45 46.42
CA GLU A 336 8.40 7.96 47.66
C GLU A 336 9.49 7.47 48.65
N ARG A 337 10.51 6.77 48.13
CA ARG A 337 11.68 6.35 48.98
C ARG A 337 12.48 7.52 49.53
N GLU A 338 12.76 8.51 48.69
CA GLU A 338 13.47 9.71 49.10
C GLU A 338 12.70 10.49 50.18
N LYS A 339 11.37 10.65 49.99
CA LYS A 339 10.51 11.26 50.99
C LYS A 339 10.52 10.49 52.30
N MET A 340 10.41 9.18 52.25
CA MET A 340 10.41 8.30 53.42
C MET A 340 11.75 8.34 54.17
N GLN A 341 12.88 8.46 53.43
CA GLN A 341 14.19 8.66 54.03
C GLN A 341 14.31 10.01 54.77
N SER A 342 13.80 11.07 54.14
CA SER A 342 13.77 12.42 54.76
C SER A 342 12.93 12.43 56.03
N ASP A 343 11.74 11.82 56.00
CA ASP A 343 10.88 11.74 57.18
C ASP A 343 11.51 10.93 58.34
N ARG A 344 12.22 9.84 58.03
CA ARG A 344 12.97 9.05 59.03
C ARG A 344 14.12 9.85 59.64
N LEU A 345 14.84 10.64 58.85
CA LEU A 345 15.89 11.53 59.36
C LEU A 345 15.33 12.58 60.32
N LEU A 346 14.26 13.25 59.94
CA LEU A 346 13.55 14.22 60.79
C LEU A 346 13.08 13.58 62.09
N GLN A 347 12.49 12.38 62.04
CA GLN A 347 12.05 11.63 63.21
C GLN A 347 13.24 11.18 64.11
N SER A 348 14.38 10.87 63.54
CA SER A 348 15.57 10.54 64.34
C SER A 348 16.18 11.80 65.01
N MET A 349 16.18 12.93 64.32
CA MET A 349 16.63 14.22 64.90
C MET A 349 15.75 14.68 66.07
N SER A 350 14.44 14.44 66.07
CA SER A 350 13.53 14.80 67.15
C SER A 350 13.84 14.11 68.48
N ARG A 351 14.66 13.06 68.48
CA ARG A 351 15.14 12.41 69.72
C ARG A 351 16.32 13.09 70.38
N ILE A 352 17.06 13.93 69.64
CA ILE A 352 18.28 14.54 70.06
C ILE A 352 18.13 16.06 70.23
N VAL A 353 17.25 16.63 69.38
CA VAL A 353 17.04 18.08 69.29
C VAL A 353 15.61 18.41 69.65
N ASP A 354 15.36 19.31 70.53
CA ASP A 354 14.03 19.73 70.93
C ASP A 354 13.41 20.65 69.91
N ARG A 355 14.20 21.57 69.38
CA ARG A 355 13.77 22.54 68.37
C ARG A 355 14.97 23.06 67.56
N TYR A 356 14.69 23.52 66.35
CA TYR A 356 15.69 24.18 65.51
C TYR A 356 15.09 25.35 64.74
N SER A 357 15.97 26.31 64.40
CA SER A 357 15.61 27.36 63.46
C SER A 357 16.68 27.49 62.39
N ILE A 358 16.24 27.72 61.16
CA ILE A 358 17.11 28.09 60.04
C ILE A 358 16.96 29.59 59.83
N VAL A 359 18.07 30.31 59.89
CA VAL A 359 18.11 31.78 59.87
C VAL A 359 18.93 32.23 58.67
N ASN A 360 18.32 33.04 57.82
CA ASN A 360 19.04 33.75 56.78
C ASN A 360 19.42 35.13 57.30
N LEU A 361 20.69 35.32 57.48
CA LEU A 361 21.28 36.56 58.13
C LEU A 361 21.21 37.78 57.21
N ASP A 362 21.11 37.60 55.89
CA ASP A 362 21.08 38.70 54.93
C ASP A 362 19.64 39.27 54.77
N THR A 363 18.64 38.42 54.86
CA THR A 363 17.23 38.81 54.71
C THR A 363 16.54 39.04 56.04
N ASP A 364 17.26 38.85 57.17
CA ASP A 364 16.67 38.87 58.48
C ASP A 364 15.42 38.02 58.66
N ARG A 365 15.45 36.80 58.08
CA ARG A 365 14.33 35.89 58.12
C ARG A 365 14.71 34.59 58.78
N TYR A 366 13.78 34.05 59.60
CA TYR A 366 13.96 32.72 60.16
C TYR A 366 12.77 31.79 59.77
N ARG A 367 13.06 30.51 59.86
CA ARG A 367 12.08 29.43 59.84
C ARG A 367 12.34 28.56 61.08
N TYR A 368 11.31 28.39 61.91
CA TYR A 368 11.40 27.67 63.17
C TYR A 368 10.61 26.38 63.12
N SER A 369 11.11 25.31 63.70
CA SER A 369 10.46 24.02 63.85
C SER A 369 10.61 23.51 65.27
N GLU A 370 9.49 23.21 65.90
CA GLU A 370 9.39 22.52 67.19
C GLU A 370 9.28 21.02 66.93
N LEU A 371 10.14 20.21 67.56
CA LEU A 371 10.16 18.76 67.37
C LEU A 371 9.65 17.99 68.57
N ARG A 372 9.58 18.62 69.73
CA ARG A 372 9.22 17.98 71.00
C ARG A 372 7.87 18.43 71.58
N LEU A 373 7.49 19.67 71.40
CA LEU A 373 6.24 20.22 71.92
C LEU A 373 5.14 20.22 70.85
N SER A 374 3.88 20.02 71.27
CA SER A 374 2.72 20.02 70.37
C SER A 374 2.42 21.41 69.78
N GLU A 375 2.75 22.46 70.51
CA GLU A 375 2.58 23.84 70.10
C GLU A 375 3.95 24.56 70.05
N PRO A 376 4.26 25.24 68.93
CA PRO A 376 5.50 25.92 68.78
C PRO A 376 5.61 27.14 69.70
N LEU A 377 6.72 27.26 70.38
CA LEU A 377 6.97 28.38 71.26
C LEU A 377 7.11 29.73 70.54
N TYR A 378 7.44 29.68 69.27
CA TYR A 378 7.61 30.84 68.39
C TYR A 378 6.78 30.68 67.14
N PRO A 379 6.44 31.77 66.42
CA PRO A 379 5.90 31.68 65.09
C PRO A 379 6.84 30.84 64.20
N THR A 380 6.27 30.02 63.33
CA THR A 380 7.03 29.11 62.45
C THR A 380 7.93 29.85 61.43
N SER A 381 7.71 31.14 61.25
CA SER A 381 8.58 32.04 60.46
C SER A 381 8.35 33.49 60.82
N GLY A 382 9.36 34.32 60.65
CA GLY A 382 9.30 35.75 60.97
C GLY A 382 10.60 36.44 60.64
N ARG A 383 10.76 37.66 61.26
CA ARG A 383 12.04 38.37 61.25
C ARG A 383 12.92 37.81 62.34
N TYR A 384 14.17 37.57 62.05
CA TYR A 384 15.15 37.06 63.05
C TYR A 384 15.44 38.05 64.18
N SER A 385 15.52 39.32 63.84
CA SER A 385 15.65 40.38 64.85
C SER A 385 14.57 40.36 65.93
N ASP A 386 13.31 40.17 65.55
CA ASP A 386 12.16 40.07 66.46
C ASP A 386 12.21 38.76 67.29
N MET A 387 12.72 37.69 66.70
CA MET A 387 12.95 36.44 67.44
C MET A 387 14.03 36.60 68.50
N VAL A 388 15.13 37.27 68.20
CA VAL A 388 16.23 37.53 69.17
C VAL A 388 15.75 38.41 70.32
N GLU A 389 14.92 39.41 70.03
CA GLU A 389 14.34 40.27 71.10
C GLU A 389 13.38 39.41 71.96
N THR A 390 12.54 38.57 71.39
CA THR A 390 11.67 37.67 72.15
C THR A 390 12.45 36.67 73.01
N ILE A 391 13.56 36.12 72.42
CA ILE A 391 14.46 35.25 73.20
C ILE A 391 15.03 35.98 74.40
N SER A 392 15.48 37.25 74.22
CA SER A 392 16.05 38.05 75.30
C SER A 392 15.06 38.43 76.38
N GLU A 393 13.79 38.61 76.09
CA GLU A 393 12.72 38.87 77.05
C GLU A 393 12.25 37.64 77.83
N ARG A 394 12.15 36.49 77.12
CA ARG A 394 11.60 35.24 77.71
C ARG A 394 12.63 34.36 78.39
N TYR A 395 13.91 34.45 78.02
CA TYR A 395 14.96 33.58 78.52
C TYR A 395 15.94 34.41 79.35
N VAL A 396 15.96 34.15 80.60
CA VAL A 396 16.89 34.82 81.50
C VAL A 396 18.09 33.91 81.73
N ALA A 397 19.23 34.38 81.27
CA ALA A 397 20.48 34.00 81.90
C ALA A 397 20.48 34.54 83.38
N LEU A 398 21.16 33.87 84.26
CA LEU A 398 21.10 33.96 85.68
C LEU A 398 21.31 35.40 86.28
N THR A 399 21.66 36.42 85.46
CA THR A 399 21.81 37.84 85.85
C THR A 399 21.42 38.77 84.66
N GLU A 400 20.96 40.03 84.98
CA GLU A 400 20.64 41.04 83.95
C GLU A 400 21.82 41.36 83.02
N THR A 401 23.06 41.21 83.49
CA THR A 401 24.29 41.40 82.71
C THR A 401 24.50 40.32 81.65
N GLU A 402 23.98 39.12 81.82
CA GLU A 402 24.09 38.01 80.92
C GLU A 402 22.99 38.03 79.83
N ASN A 403 21.81 38.59 80.10
CA ASN A 403 20.77 38.79 79.11
C ASN A 403 21.25 39.80 78.03
N ALA A 404 21.91 40.85 78.40
CA ALA A 404 22.52 41.79 77.46
C ALA A 404 23.62 41.12 76.61
N LYS A 405 24.31 40.12 77.17
CA LYS A 405 25.24 39.28 76.38
C LYS A 405 24.56 38.36 75.39
N LEU A 406 23.44 37.74 75.78
CA LEU A 406 22.72 36.81 74.90
C LEU A 406 22.22 37.48 73.62
N SER A 407 21.61 38.67 73.74
CA SER A 407 21.19 39.45 72.59
C SER A 407 22.34 39.82 71.66
N ARG A 408 23.52 40.18 72.24
CA ARG A 408 24.71 40.51 71.49
C ARG A 408 25.28 39.27 70.73
N LEU A 409 25.30 38.10 71.37
CA LEU A 409 25.82 36.85 70.82
C LEU A 409 25.01 36.34 69.62
N LEU A 410 23.75 36.73 69.55
CA LEU A 410 22.84 36.32 68.46
C LEU A 410 22.70 37.36 67.35
N THR A 411 23.41 38.49 67.45
CA THR A 411 23.39 39.50 66.37
C THR A 411 24.08 38.95 65.11
N PRO A 412 23.56 39.28 63.90
CA PRO A 412 24.16 38.82 62.64
C PRO A 412 25.67 39.16 62.53
N ASP A 413 26.09 40.36 62.98
CA ASP A 413 27.48 40.79 62.91
C ASP A 413 28.38 39.96 63.83
N TYR A 414 27.90 39.66 65.04
CA TYR A 414 28.63 38.79 65.93
C TYR A 414 28.75 37.37 65.43
N LEU A 415 27.66 36.80 64.94
CA LEU A 415 27.64 35.47 64.39
C LEU A 415 28.58 35.33 63.17
N ARG A 416 28.61 36.31 62.28
CA ARG A 416 29.59 36.36 61.17
C ARG A 416 31.05 36.53 61.68
N SER A 417 31.24 37.13 62.80
CA SER A 417 32.61 37.31 63.38
C SER A 417 33.17 36.03 63.99
N VAL A 418 32.30 35.17 64.53
CA VAL A 418 32.65 33.90 65.19
C VAL A 418 32.63 32.70 64.27
N LEU A 419 31.65 32.64 63.43
CA LEU A 419 31.47 31.53 62.49
C LEU A 419 32.23 31.81 61.18
N ARG A 420 33.50 31.44 61.14
CA ARG A 420 34.39 31.68 59.97
C ARG A 420 34.74 30.47 59.15
N LYS A 421 34.45 29.28 59.68
CA LYS A 421 34.73 28.01 59.05
C LYS A 421 33.52 27.11 59.16
N PRO A 422 33.33 26.11 58.23
CA PRO A 422 32.21 25.18 58.28
C PRO A 422 32.08 24.39 59.58
N ASP A 423 33.18 24.10 60.23
CA ASP A 423 33.24 23.37 61.52
C ASP A 423 33.06 24.24 62.74
N ASP A 424 33.02 25.58 62.59
CA ASP A 424 32.80 26.49 63.71
C ASP A 424 31.38 26.33 64.24
N ASN A 425 31.23 26.44 65.51
CA ASN A 425 29.97 26.51 66.21
C ASN A 425 30.00 27.43 67.40
N LEU A 426 28.87 28.02 67.72
CA LEU A 426 28.70 28.81 68.89
C LEU A 426 27.73 28.12 69.83
N LYS A 427 28.16 27.76 71.02
CA LYS A 427 27.31 27.17 72.07
C LYS A 427 26.96 28.19 73.11
N ILE A 428 25.70 28.31 73.41
CA ILE A 428 25.15 29.23 74.39
C ILE A 428 24.29 28.41 75.36
N GLU A 429 24.70 28.35 76.62
CA GLU A 429 23.93 27.68 77.67
C GLU A 429 23.11 28.73 78.40
N TYR A 430 21.83 28.46 78.64
CA TYR A 430 20.89 29.36 79.31
C TYR A 430 19.80 28.58 80.03
N CYS A 431 19.17 29.23 81.01
CA CYS A 431 18.01 28.71 81.69
C CYS A 431 16.73 29.32 81.11
N SER A 432 15.83 28.44 80.61
CA SER A 432 14.55 28.89 80.14
C SER A 432 13.59 29.14 81.29
N ARG A 433 13.13 30.37 81.46
CA ARG A 433 12.10 30.72 82.50
C ARG A 433 10.72 30.09 82.15
N THR A 434 10.47 29.98 80.91
CA THR A 434 9.16 29.47 80.43
C THR A 434 9.03 27.96 80.63
N GLU A 435 10.11 27.22 80.48
CA GLU A 435 10.15 25.75 80.60
C GLU A 435 10.82 25.31 81.96
N ASN A 436 11.39 26.22 82.69
CA ASN A 436 12.16 25.96 83.92
C ASN A 436 13.20 24.85 83.69
N ALA A 437 13.91 24.93 82.59
CA ALA A 437 14.84 23.91 82.10
C ALA A 437 16.18 24.58 81.71
N TYR A 438 17.27 23.84 81.89
CA TYR A 438 18.61 24.22 81.36
C TYR A 438 18.71 23.81 79.89
N MET A 439 18.98 24.79 79.07
CA MET A 439 19.00 24.60 77.58
C MET A 439 20.41 24.99 77.07
N VAL A 440 20.78 24.29 75.97
CA VAL A 440 21.90 24.67 75.14
C VAL A 440 21.43 24.98 73.73
N MET A 441 21.77 26.17 73.25
CA MET A 441 21.60 26.54 71.86
C MET A 441 22.95 26.37 71.17
N THR A 442 23.03 25.58 70.16
CA THR A 442 24.17 25.43 69.25
C THR A 442 23.86 26.09 67.94
N VAL A 443 24.67 27.11 67.59
CA VAL A 443 24.55 27.80 66.29
C VAL A 443 25.65 27.29 65.39
N ILE A 444 25.22 26.77 64.20
CA ILE A 444 26.10 26.19 63.18
C ILE A 444 25.89 26.89 61.84
N PRO A 445 26.95 27.15 61.06
CA PRO A 445 26.82 27.68 59.70
C PRO A 445 26.27 26.60 58.73
N VAL A 446 25.39 27.02 57.81
CA VAL A 446 24.79 26.14 56.82
C VAL A 446 25.17 26.54 55.40
N GLU A 447 25.10 27.84 55.10
CA GLU A 447 25.45 28.38 53.78
C GLU A 447 26.40 29.55 53.89
N TRP A 448 27.21 29.71 52.84
CA TRP A 448 28.30 30.74 52.82
C TRP A 448 28.19 31.54 51.52
N HIS A 449 28.54 32.80 51.60
CA HIS A 449 28.82 33.63 50.43
C HIS A 449 30.17 33.28 49.79
N ALA A 450 30.35 33.69 48.56
CA ALA A 450 31.62 33.51 47.85
C ALA A 450 32.82 34.18 48.47
N ASP A 451 32.61 35.21 49.31
CA ASP A 451 33.63 35.95 50.10
C ASP A 451 34.00 35.25 51.40
N GLY A 452 33.38 34.11 51.69
CA GLY A 452 33.66 33.36 52.92
C GLY A 452 32.91 33.86 54.18
N THR A 453 31.90 34.72 54.02
CA THR A 453 31.04 35.15 55.16
C THR A 453 29.80 34.21 55.20
N VAL A 454 29.33 33.88 56.42
CA VAL A 454 28.14 33.01 56.57
C VAL A 454 26.87 33.78 56.23
N SER A 455 26.03 33.17 55.40
CA SER A 455 24.71 33.68 54.92
C SER A 455 23.56 33.07 55.68
N VAL A 456 23.61 31.73 55.88
CA VAL A 456 22.55 30.95 56.51
C VAL A 456 23.15 30.18 57.70
N ILE A 457 22.49 30.27 58.84
CA ILE A 457 22.82 29.50 60.04
C ILE A 457 21.67 28.60 60.46
N MET A 458 21.98 27.55 61.18
CA MET A 458 21.04 26.72 61.91
C MET A 458 21.26 26.85 63.37
N GLN A 459 20.20 27.15 64.11
CA GLN A 459 20.23 27.17 65.59
C GLN A 459 19.52 25.90 66.04
N VAL A 460 20.20 25.11 66.84
CA VAL A 460 19.67 23.84 67.42
C VAL A 460 19.63 24.03 68.93
N VAL A 461 18.46 23.72 69.47
CA VAL A 461 18.27 23.86 70.94
C VAL A 461 18.00 22.51 71.56
N GLN A 462 18.65 22.21 72.66
CA GLN A 462 18.52 20.95 73.40
C GLN A 462 18.30 21.22 74.89
N ASP A 463 17.46 20.43 75.53
CA ASP A 463 17.36 20.39 76.98
C ASP A 463 18.57 19.65 77.62
N ILE A 464 19.35 20.30 78.46
CA ILE A 464 20.49 19.70 79.13
C ILE A 464 20.26 19.58 80.64
N GLY A 465 18.99 19.67 81.05
CA GLY A 465 18.64 19.64 82.49
C GLY A 465 19.14 18.39 83.21
N GLN A 466 18.96 17.21 82.58
CA GLN A 466 19.52 15.98 83.17
C GLN A 466 21.04 15.92 83.26
N LYS A 467 21.74 16.54 82.30
CA LYS A 467 23.19 16.58 82.28
C LYS A 467 23.68 17.50 83.42
N VAL A 468 23.08 18.70 83.61
CA VAL A 468 23.40 19.66 84.65
C VAL A 468 23.09 19.06 86.03
N GLU A 469 22.00 18.35 86.18
CA GLU A 469 21.68 17.67 87.43
C GLU A 469 22.68 16.56 87.78
N LEU A 470 23.10 15.74 86.82
CA LEU A 470 24.12 14.73 86.98
C LEU A 470 25.48 15.34 87.33
N GLU A 471 25.86 16.44 86.70
CA GLU A 471 27.09 17.16 86.99
C GLU A 471 27.05 17.78 88.36
N ASN A 472 25.92 18.34 88.78
CA ASN A 472 25.75 18.86 90.15
C ASN A 472 25.79 17.73 91.21
N MET A 473 25.16 16.57 90.89
CA MET A 473 25.29 15.42 91.81
C MET A 473 26.68 14.86 91.92
N ALA A 474 27.44 14.88 90.81
CA ALA A 474 28.83 14.44 90.82
C ALA A 474 29.78 15.35 91.54
N ASN A 475 29.47 16.66 91.54
CA ASN A 475 30.30 17.70 92.14
C ASN A 475 29.90 18.01 93.56
N THR A 476 28.81 17.44 94.13
CA THR A 476 28.36 17.65 95.48
C THR A 476 28.44 16.33 96.28
N ASP A 477 28.97 16.41 97.46
CA ASP A 477 29.05 15.35 98.44
C ASP A 477 27.58 15.02 98.93
N GLY A 478 27.13 13.79 98.71
CA GLY A 478 25.72 13.33 99.00
C GLY A 478 25.37 13.37 100.50
N LEU A 479 26.26 13.55 101.41
CA LEU A 479 26.03 13.54 102.84
C LEU A 479 26.10 15.00 103.44
N THR A 480 26.90 15.84 102.87
CA THR A 480 27.19 17.22 103.46
C THR A 480 26.57 18.31 102.58
N GLY A 481 26.21 18.05 101.33
CA GLY A 481 25.75 19.05 100.41
C GLY A 481 26.80 20.09 99.97
N LEU A 482 28.07 19.87 100.28
CA LEU A 482 29.19 20.73 99.91
C LEU A 482 29.79 20.21 98.58
N PHE A 483 30.41 21.15 97.82
CA PHE A 483 31.18 20.79 96.62
C PHE A 483 32.32 19.87 96.89
N ASN A 484 32.51 18.85 96.15
CA ASN A 484 33.70 18.02 96.15
C ASN A 484 34.90 18.84 95.57
N GLU A 485 36.05 18.85 96.26
CA GLU A 485 37.28 19.45 95.73
C GLU A 485 37.85 18.83 94.51
#